data_263b649dd77d5efb076b3b5458b682d9
#
_entry.id   263b649dd77d5efb076b3b5458b682d9
#
_cell.length_a   1.000
_cell.length_b   1.000
_cell.length_c   1.000
_cell.angle_alpha   90.00
_cell.angle_beta   90.00
_cell.angle_gamma   90.00
#
_symmetry.space_group_name_H-M   'P 1'
#
loop_
_entity.id
_entity.type
_entity.pdbx_description
1 polymer ?
#
loop_
_entity_poly.entity_id
_entity_poly.type
_entity_poly.pdbx_seq_one_letter_code
_entity_poly.pdbx_strand_id
1 'polypeptide(L)'
;DMDYMPIASLEQVNRDLGKNRLKKGYYGTVEYIDATGYLFRSYLKGADAATDGLQIYKDGVLVGDVDVPKGFRVTGYNAPYYYSQVFEDEEAEKLTVYRFRL
;
A
#
# COMPACT_ATOMS: atom_id res chain seq x y z
N ASP A 1 16.76 8.13 3.78
CA ASP A 1 16.20 8.70 2.56
C ASP A 1 14.72 8.41 2.42
N MET A 2 14.03 9.36 1.88
CA MET A 2 12.60 9.25 1.69
C MET A 2 12.28 9.35 0.21
N ASP A 3 11.73 8.27 -0.35
CA ASP A 3 11.33 8.23 -1.75
C ASP A 3 9.84 8.47 -1.89
N TYR A 4 9.49 9.13 -2.96
CA TYR A 4 8.10 9.41 -3.28
C TYR A 4 7.59 8.32 -4.22
N MET A 5 6.52 7.65 -3.83
CA MET A 5 5.87 6.65 -4.67
C MET A 5 4.44 7.14 -5.00
N PRO A 6 4.18 7.51 -6.25
CA PRO A 6 2.84 7.89 -6.62
C PRO A 6 1.94 6.64 -6.66
N ILE A 7 0.83 6.70 -5.96
CA ILE A 7 -0.23 5.72 -6.15
C ILE A 7 -1.04 6.17 -7.36
N ALA A 8 -1.45 5.21 -8.18
CA ALA A 8 -2.31 5.45 -9.32
C ALA A 8 -3.55 6.24 -8.92
N SER A 9 -4.14 6.98 -9.85
CA SER A 9 -5.36 7.71 -9.59
C SER A 9 -6.45 6.77 -9.10
N LEU A 10 -7.44 7.31 -8.38
CA LEU A 10 -8.58 6.52 -7.90
C LEU A 10 -9.29 5.80 -9.04
N GLU A 11 -9.39 6.42 -10.21
CA GLU A 11 -9.99 5.79 -11.38
C GLU A 11 -9.22 4.57 -11.84
N GLN A 12 -7.90 4.65 -11.87
CA GLN A 12 -7.06 3.54 -12.26
C GLN A 12 -7.12 2.41 -11.22
N VAL A 13 -7.12 2.77 -9.96
CA VAL A 13 -7.26 1.82 -8.86
C VAL A 13 -8.59 1.07 -8.98
N ASN A 14 -9.68 1.77 -9.22
CA ASN A 14 -11.00 1.17 -9.36
C ASN A 14 -11.07 0.20 -10.53
N ARG A 15 -10.39 0.48 -11.64
CA ARG A 15 -10.34 -0.44 -12.77
C ARG A 15 -9.67 -1.75 -12.44
N ASP A 16 -8.69 -1.72 -11.55
CA ASP A 16 -7.91 -2.90 -11.20
C ASP A 16 -8.58 -3.79 -10.13
N LEU A 17 -9.63 -3.30 -9.47
CA LEU A 17 -10.32 -4.04 -8.42
C LEU A 17 -10.75 -5.44 -8.83
N GLY A 18 -11.35 -5.56 -10.01
CA GLY A 18 -11.86 -6.83 -10.49
C GLY A 18 -10.76 -7.85 -10.79
N LYS A 19 -9.57 -7.39 -11.14
CA LYS A 19 -8.45 -8.27 -11.50
C LYS A 19 -7.83 -8.94 -10.28
N ASN A 20 -7.86 -8.29 -9.15
CA ASN A 20 -7.12 -8.73 -7.97
C ASN A 20 -7.98 -9.43 -6.92
N ARG A 21 -9.30 -9.36 -7.06
CA ARG A 21 -10.24 -9.82 -6.04
C ARG A 21 -10.14 -11.29 -5.65
N LEU A 22 -9.84 -12.14 -6.62
CA LEU A 22 -9.92 -13.59 -6.45
C LEU A 22 -8.58 -14.26 -6.15
N LYS A 23 -7.48 -13.50 -6.13
CA LYS A 23 -6.14 -14.08 -6.03
C LYS A 23 -5.35 -13.59 -4.83
N LYS A 24 -6.02 -13.11 -3.80
CA LYS A 24 -5.35 -12.47 -2.67
C LYS A 24 -4.97 -13.45 -1.59
N GLY A 25 -3.72 -13.37 -1.13
CA GLY A 25 -3.31 -13.92 0.14
C GLY A 25 -3.08 -12.78 1.11
N TYR A 26 -3.68 -12.82 2.27
CA TYR A 26 -3.55 -11.72 3.22
C TYR A 26 -2.46 -12.00 4.23
N TYR A 27 -1.67 -10.97 4.55
CA TYR A 27 -0.73 -11.03 5.66
C TYR A 27 -1.41 -10.89 7.01
N GLY A 28 -2.58 -10.32 7.03
CA GLY A 28 -3.19 -9.88 8.25
C GLY A 28 -2.74 -8.49 8.71
N THR A 29 -1.99 -7.79 7.88
CA THR A 29 -1.52 -6.43 8.21
C THR A 29 -2.57 -5.41 7.79
N VAL A 30 -3.15 -4.75 8.78
CA VAL A 30 -4.19 -3.75 8.58
C VAL A 30 -3.81 -2.50 9.37
N GLU A 31 -3.92 -1.34 8.75
CA GLU A 31 -3.69 -0.05 9.41
C GLU A 31 -4.87 0.88 9.13
N TYR A 32 -5.46 1.39 10.19
CA TYR A 32 -6.52 2.39 10.10
C TYR A 32 -5.97 3.76 10.47
N ILE A 33 -6.22 4.74 9.62
CA ILE A 33 -5.77 6.12 9.87
C ILE A 33 -6.98 6.95 10.30
N ASP A 34 -7.09 7.18 11.59
CA ASP A 34 -8.21 7.93 12.19
C ASP A 34 -8.42 9.30 11.56
N ALA A 35 -7.32 10.00 11.29
CA ALA A 35 -7.39 11.37 10.77
C ALA A 35 -8.11 11.47 9.42
N THR A 36 -8.09 10.41 8.63
CA THR A 36 -8.66 10.43 7.28
C THR A 36 -9.77 9.41 7.08
N GLY A 37 -9.89 8.42 7.97
CA GLY A 37 -10.89 7.36 7.87
C GLY A 37 -10.57 6.30 6.84
N TYR A 38 -9.35 6.28 6.28
CA TYR A 38 -8.93 5.23 5.37
C TYR A 38 -8.33 4.05 6.15
N LEU A 39 -8.64 2.86 5.67
CA LEU A 39 -8.07 1.62 6.17
C LEU A 39 -7.26 0.97 5.05
N PHE A 40 -6.05 0.55 5.38
CA PHE A 40 -5.13 -0.05 4.42
C PHE A 40 -4.89 -1.51 4.80
N ARG A 41 -4.98 -2.39 3.81
CA ARG A 41 -4.70 -3.82 4.01
C ARG A 41 -3.69 -4.28 2.98
N SER A 42 -2.52 -4.72 3.45
CA SER A 42 -1.50 -5.30 2.59
C SER A 42 -1.79 -6.78 2.35
N TYR A 43 -1.48 -7.27 1.15
CA TYR A 43 -1.67 -8.68 0.82
C TYR A 43 -0.60 -9.18 -0.14
N LEU A 44 -0.39 -10.49 -0.10
CA LEU A 44 0.58 -11.16 -0.97
C LEU A 44 -0.06 -11.44 -2.33
N LYS A 45 0.67 -11.14 -3.39
CA LYS A 45 0.26 -11.51 -4.76
C LYS A 45 0.80 -12.86 -5.20
N GLY A 46 1.77 -13.39 -4.46
CA GLY A 46 2.39 -14.67 -4.76
C GLY A 46 3.89 -14.60 -4.59
N ALA A 47 4.51 -15.75 -4.36
CA ALA A 47 5.95 -15.83 -4.11
C ALA A 47 6.77 -15.30 -5.29
N ASP A 48 6.29 -15.52 -6.51
CA ASP A 48 7.00 -15.12 -7.73
C ASP A 48 6.58 -13.75 -8.25
N ALA A 49 5.62 -13.11 -7.62
CA ALA A 49 5.18 -11.79 -8.03
C ALA A 49 6.25 -10.74 -7.72
N ALA A 50 6.42 -9.78 -8.62
CA ALA A 50 7.37 -8.69 -8.45
C ALA A 50 6.93 -7.70 -7.36
N THR A 51 5.61 -7.64 -7.11
CA THR A 51 5.01 -6.71 -6.16
C THR A 51 4.06 -7.44 -5.23
N ASP A 52 3.68 -6.76 -4.17
CA ASP A 52 2.52 -7.11 -3.37
C ASP A 52 1.36 -6.19 -3.70
N GLY A 53 0.26 -6.33 -2.98
CA GLY A 53 -0.91 -5.50 -3.16
C GLY A 53 -1.26 -4.70 -1.91
N LEU A 54 -1.94 -3.59 -2.12
CA LEU A 54 -2.48 -2.76 -1.06
C LEU A 54 -3.92 -2.44 -1.38
N GLN A 55 -4.82 -2.90 -0.52
CA GLN A 55 -6.24 -2.54 -0.59
C GLN A 55 -6.51 -1.31 0.26
N ILE A 56 -7.35 -0.44 -0.25
CA ILE A 56 -7.70 0.82 0.41
C ILE A 56 -9.20 0.84 0.61
N TYR A 57 -9.63 1.00 1.84
CA TYR A 57 -11.04 1.05 2.22
C TYR A 57 -11.39 2.41 2.79
N LYS A 58 -12.61 2.85 2.54
CA LYS A 58 -13.19 4.05 3.15
C LYS A 58 -14.62 3.73 3.56
N ASP A 59 -14.97 3.97 4.81
CA ASP A 59 -16.30 3.70 5.35
C ASP A 59 -16.78 2.27 5.06
N GLY A 60 -15.87 1.31 5.18
CA GLY A 60 -16.19 -0.10 4.95
C GLY A 60 -16.26 -0.50 3.48
N VAL A 61 -16.02 0.42 2.56
CA VAL A 61 -16.08 0.17 1.12
C VAL A 61 -14.68 0.11 0.54
N LEU A 62 -14.40 -0.91 -0.27
CA LEU A 62 -13.14 -1.01 -0.99
C LEU A 62 -13.10 0.04 -2.10
N VAL A 63 -12.22 1.02 -1.94
CA VAL A 63 -12.09 2.14 -2.88
C VAL A 63 -10.84 2.08 -3.72
N GLY A 64 -9.91 1.21 -3.38
CA GLY A 64 -8.68 1.10 -4.14
C GLY A 64 -7.97 -0.24 -3.94
N ASP A 65 -7.17 -0.62 -4.95
CA ASP A 65 -6.33 -1.82 -4.91
C ASP A 65 -5.16 -1.56 -5.86
N VAL A 66 -3.96 -1.42 -5.32
CA VAL A 66 -2.78 -1.01 -6.08
C VAL A 66 -1.61 -1.94 -5.83
N ASP A 67 -0.67 -1.96 -6.76
CA ASP A 67 0.60 -2.64 -6.59
C ASP A 67 1.54 -1.80 -5.72
N VAL A 68 2.23 -2.47 -4.82
CA VAL A 68 3.19 -1.84 -3.92
C VAL A 68 4.45 -2.71 -3.85
N PRO A 69 5.57 -2.16 -3.40
CA PRO A 69 6.77 -2.97 -3.17
C PRO A 69 6.49 -4.11 -2.19
N LYS A 70 7.18 -5.23 -2.37
CA LYS A 70 7.02 -6.39 -1.49
C LYS A 70 7.27 -6.01 -0.04
N GLY A 71 6.38 -6.49 0.82
CA GLY A 71 6.45 -6.20 2.26
C GLY A 71 5.88 -4.86 2.68
N PHE A 72 5.42 -4.06 1.73
CA PHE A 72 4.88 -2.73 1.99
C PHE A 72 3.67 -2.78 2.92
N ARG A 73 3.67 -1.89 3.89
CA ARG A 73 2.49 -1.61 4.71
C ARG A 73 2.47 -0.14 5.09
N VAL A 74 1.30 0.40 5.25
CA VAL A 74 1.14 1.78 5.73
C VAL A 74 1.32 1.79 7.25
N THR A 75 2.14 2.70 7.75
CA THR A 75 2.42 2.80 9.18
C THR A 75 2.04 4.13 9.78
N GLY A 76 1.81 5.15 8.98
CA GLY A 76 1.51 6.46 9.52
C GLY A 76 1.00 7.45 8.49
N TYR A 77 0.60 8.60 8.99
CA TYR A 77 0.06 9.69 8.18
C TYR A 77 0.51 11.03 8.75
N ASN A 78 0.97 11.89 7.86
CA ASN A 78 1.25 13.29 8.18
C ASN A 78 0.82 14.11 6.96
N ALA A 79 -0.31 14.78 7.06
CA ALA A 79 -0.99 15.41 5.93
C ALA A 79 -0.05 16.13 4.97
N PRO A 80 -0.21 15.93 3.68
CA PRO A 80 -1.21 15.11 2.99
C PRO A 80 -0.74 13.68 2.69
N TYR A 81 0.32 13.20 3.31
CA TYR A 81 0.99 11.97 2.95
C TYR A 81 0.78 10.84 3.94
N TYR A 82 0.64 9.64 3.36
CA TYR A 82 0.75 8.37 4.09
C TYR A 82 2.16 7.84 3.91
N TYR A 83 2.64 7.08 4.89
CA TYR A 83 4.02 6.60 4.91
C TYR A 83 4.07 5.10 5.09
N SER A 84 5.03 4.47 4.41
CA SER A 84 5.36 3.08 4.64
C SER A 84 6.25 2.93 5.87
N GLN A 85 6.48 1.69 6.28
CA GLN A 85 7.56 1.38 7.19
C GLN A 85 8.91 1.65 6.52
N VAL A 86 9.97 1.61 7.32
CA VAL A 86 11.33 1.72 6.81
C VAL A 86 11.73 0.42 6.11
N PHE A 87 12.21 0.54 4.88
CA PHE A 87 12.82 -0.57 4.15
C PHE A 87 14.34 -0.42 4.27
N GLU A 88 15.01 -1.52 4.63
CA GLU A 88 16.46 -1.56 4.72
C GLU A 88 17.04 -2.27 3.50
N ASP A 89 17.99 -1.64 2.85
CA ASP A 89 18.79 -2.26 1.80
C ASP A 89 20.22 -2.36 2.32
N GLU A 90 20.60 -3.52 2.81
CA GLU A 90 21.90 -3.74 3.41
C GLU A 90 23.04 -3.61 2.39
N GLU A 91 22.80 -4.01 1.15
CA GLU A 91 23.79 -3.92 0.10
C GLU A 91 24.11 -2.47 -0.27
N ALA A 92 23.11 -1.63 -0.33
CA ALA A 92 23.24 -0.22 -0.64
C ALA A 92 23.49 0.63 0.61
N GLU A 93 23.42 0.04 1.80
CA GLU A 93 23.49 0.76 3.08
C GLU A 93 22.50 1.92 3.11
N LYS A 94 21.29 1.64 2.65
CA LYS A 94 20.25 2.65 2.44
C LYS A 94 18.99 2.31 3.20
N LEU A 95 18.39 3.33 3.81
CA LEU A 95 17.06 3.26 4.41
C LEU A 95 16.09 4.03 3.54
N THR A 96 14.95 3.42 3.21
CA THR A 96 13.95 4.03 2.35
C THR A 96 12.58 4.00 3.03
N VAL A 97 11.90 5.13 3.01
CA VAL A 97 10.50 5.24 3.41
C VAL A 97 9.75 5.78 2.20
N TYR A 98 8.73 5.05 1.78
CA TYR A 98 7.85 5.52 0.71
C TYR A 98 6.74 6.38 1.28
N ARG A 99 6.36 7.40 0.55
CA ARG A 99 5.20 8.20 0.89
C ARG A 99 4.31 8.36 -0.32
N PHE A 100 3.02 8.50 -0.07
CA PHE A 100 2.03 8.68 -1.12
C PHE A 100 0.86 9.49 -0.59
N ARG A 101 0.06 9.98 -1.49
CA ARG A 101 -1.20 10.65 -1.15
C ARG A 101 -2.33 10.15 -2.02
N LEU A 102 -3.50 10.23 -1.50
CA LEU A 102 -4.72 9.85 -2.21
C LEU A 102 -5.43 11.07 -2.79
#